data_65d4627d43c0a206063b0d41272ce101
#
_entry.id   65d4627d43c0a206063b0d41272ce101
#
_cell.length_a   1.000
_cell.length_b   1.000
_cell.length_c   1.000
_cell.angle_alpha   90.00
_cell.angle_beta   90.00
_cell.angle_gamma   90.00
#
_symmetry.space_group_name_H-M   'P 1'
#
loop_
_entity.id
_entity.type
_entity.pdbx_description
1 polymer ?
#
loop_
_entity_poly.entity_id
_entity_poly.type
_entity_poly.pdbx_seq_one_letter_code
_entity_poly.pdbx_strand_id
1 'polypeptide(L)'
;MIFLEKERGMWGFFLIFAIEKERNERKMEDKNKGKLLVIDDNEDILFALNLLLKPLVEDIRVTKQPEQIDRFYDLLHPDVVLLDMNFRRDAISGEEGFEWLEHILHRDAQAVVILMTAYADADKAVRALKSGATDFITKPWDNSKLLATLFAGIELSRERHKNRLLEQRMEVAASPFGATTAPTIIGESPVMRRVLQTVAQVAPTDANVLILGENGTGKDVIARQLCALSGRSGKPFVSIDLGSVPEQLFESELFGYEKGAFTDARKPKAGRMETASGGTLFLDEIGNLSLPLQAKLLAALERREISRLGSTQVTPIDVRLLSATNADIHAEVAEGRFREDLFYRINTIEITIPPLRERGEDIILLAEHFLATYARKYNKVVTTLNRDARQRLLRHTWPGNVRELMHAVERAVLLAKGPSLCAQDFVLKESLRHTPPTPTLNLERLEQEAIERAMQIAGGNVTRAAELLGITRFALYRKLNKS
;
A
#
# COMPACT_ATOMS: atom_id res chain seq x y z
N MET A 1 -68.61 -10.40 15.12
CA MET A 1 -67.28 -11.09 15.25
C MET A 1 -66.23 -10.62 14.24
N ILE A 2 -66.53 -9.64 13.39
CA ILE A 2 -65.60 -9.09 12.36
C ILE A 2 -64.91 -7.79 12.82
N PHE A 3 -65.37 -7.17 13.92
CA PHE A 3 -64.78 -5.89 14.43
C PHE A 3 -63.59 -6.08 15.36
N LEU A 4 -63.36 -7.26 15.93
CA LEU A 4 -62.28 -7.55 16.90
C LEU A 4 -60.95 -8.01 16.25
N GLU A 5 -60.99 -8.46 14.97
CA GLU A 5 -59.76 -8.84 14.24
C GLU A 5 -59.04 -7.65 13.61
N LYS A 6 -59.71 -6.56 13.31
CA LYS A 6 -59.10 -5.33 12.73
C LYS A 6 -58.30 -4.52 13.74
N GLU A 7 -58.63 -4.53 15.01
CA GLU A 7 -57.89 -3.85 16.05
C GLU A 7 -56.59 -4.57 16.44
N ARG A 8 -56.55 -5.91 16.41
CA ARG A 8 -55.31 -6.66 16.70
C ARG A 8 -54.22 -6.47 15.67
N GLY A 9 -54.54 -6.25 14.40
CA GLY A 9 -53.57 -5.97 13.36
C GLY A 9 -52.94 -4.56 13.49
N MET A 10 -53.75 -3.59 13.92
CA MET A 10 -53.30 -2.21 14.07
C MET A 10 -52.40 -2.02 15.30
N TRP A 11 -52.66 -2.70 16.41
CA TRP A 11 -51.78 -2.69 17.62
C TRP A 11 -50.45 -3.43 17.36
N GLY A 12 -50.43 -4.50 16.57
CA GLY A 12 -49.18 -5.18 16.15
C GLY A 12 -48.30 -4.29 15.28
N PHE A 13 -48.89 -3.51 14.39
CA PHE A 13 -48.13 -2.54 13.56
C PHE A 13 -47.58 -1.38 14.37
N PHE A 14 -48.35 -0.86 15.33
CA PHE A 14 -47.89 0.21 16.24
C PHE A 14 -46.78 -0.30 17.16
N LEU A 15 -46.84 -1.53 17.63
CA LEU A 15 -45.82 -2.12 18.49
C LEU A 15 -44.52 -2.37 17.70
N ILE A 16 -44.58 -2.86 16.46
CA ILE A 16 -43.41 -3.04 15.60
C ILE A 16 -42.81 -1.68 15.24
N PHE A 17 -43.62 -0.69 14.90
CA PHE A 17 -43.15 0.66 14.61
C PHE A 17 -42.51 1.36 15.82
N ALA A 18 -43.04 1.13 17.02
CA ALA A 18 -42.48 1.62 18.28
C ALA A 18 -41.13 0.91 18.61
N ILE A 19 -41.03 -0.40 18.39
CA ILE A 19 -39.81 -1.19 18.60
C ILE A 19 -38.74 -0.82 17.56
N GLU A 20 -39.12 -0.64 16.29
CA GLU A 20 -38.18 -0.17 15.26
C GLU A 20 -37.72 1.27 15.49
N LYS A 21 -38.61 2.16 15.97
CA LYS A 21 -38.29 3.54 16.35
C LYS A 21 -37.33 3.55 17.53
N GLU A 22 -37.61 2.81 18.62
CA GLU A 22 -36.69 2.65 19.75
C GLU A 22 -35.36 1.99 19.36
N ARG A 23 -35.37 1.01 18.44
CA ARG A 23 -34.17 0.37 17.95
C ARG A 23 -33.33 1.28 17.05
N ASN A 24 -33.97 2.14 16.28
CA ASN A 24 -33.30 3.16 15.47
C ASN A 24 -32.80 4.32 16.32
N GLU A 25 -33.55 4.75 17.34
CA GLU A 25 -33.14 5.75 18.33
C GLU A 25 -31.94 5.21 19.14
N ARG A 26 -31.97 3.96 19.62
CA ARG A 26 -30.79 3.32 20.29
C ARG A 26 -29.60 3.13 19.35
N LYS A 27 -29.80 2.82 18.06
CA LYS A 27 -28.70 2.77 17.07
C LYS A 27 -28.15 4.15 16.72
N MET A 28 -28.94 5.21 16.81
CA MET A 28 -28.48 6.60 16.69
C MET A 28 -27.78 7.07 17.95
N GLU A 29 -28.26 6.66 19.17
CA GLU A 29 -27.62 6.97 20.45
C GLU A 29 -26.23 6.38 20.60
N ASP A 30 -25.99 5.14 20.16
CA ASP A 30 -24.67 4.52 20.22
C ASP A 30 -23.67 5.09 19.20
N LYS A 31 -24.15 5.71 18.13
CA LYS A 31 -23.29 6.33 17.13
C LYS A 31 -22.71 7.69 17.50
N ASN A 32 -23.30 8.39 18.50
CA ASN A 32 -22.92 9.77 18.84
C ASN A 32 -22.22 9.92 20.19
N LYS A 33 -21.93 8.84 20.90
CA LYS A 33 -21.20 8.88 22.18
C LYS A 33 -19.72 9.15 21.91
N GLY A 34 -19.26 10.36 22.19
CA GLY A 34 -17.85 10.78 22.11
C GLY A 34 -17.28 11.08 23.49
N LYS A 35 -15.97 11.29 23.58
CA LYS A 35 -15.24 11.64 24.80
C LYS A 35 -14.99 13.13 24.87
N LEU A 36 -15.31 13.74 25.99
CA LEU A 36 -15.27 15.19 26.18
C LEU A 36 -14.31 15.59 27.29
N LEU A 37 -13.54 16.63 27.03
CA LEU A 37 -12.79 17.37 28.03
C LEU A 37 -13.39 18.78 28.17
N VAL A 38 -13.80 19.18 29.37
CA VAL A 38 -14.36 20.50 29.67
C VAL A 38 -13.44 21.24 30.62
N ILE A 39 -13.07 22.46 30.25
CA ILE A 39 -12.13 23.29 31.01
C ILE A 39 -12.77 24.65 31.23
N ASP A 40 -13.09 24.96 32.48
CA ASP A 40 -13.73 26.20 32.90
C ASP A 40 -13.37 26.44 34.39
N ASP A 41 -13.06 27.65 34.79
CA ASP A 41 -12.71 27.97 36.18
C ASP A 41 -13.93 28.02 37.14
N ASN A 42 -15.14 28.11 36.59
CA ASN A 42 -16.39 28.16 37.31
C ASN A 42 -16.94 26.77 37.59
N GLU A 43 -17.01 26.38 38.88
CA GLU A 43 -17.54 25.09 39.35
C GLU A 43 -18.99 24.83 38.96
N ASP A 44 -19.85 25.89 39.00
CA ASP A 44 -21.26 25.76 38.69
C ASP A 44 -21.47 25.41 37.21
N ILE A 45 -20.64 26.00 36.33
CA ILE A 45 -20.63 25.70 34.89
C ILE A 45 -20.16 24.26 34.66
N LEU A 46 -19.05 23.84 35.27
CA LEU A 46 -18.55 22.49 35.17
C LEU A 46 -19.57 21.47 35.65
N PHE A 47 -20.23 21.75 36.77
CA PHE A 47 -21.28 20.88 37.33
C PHE A 47 -22.49 20.80 36.38
N ALA A 48 -22.98 21.95 35.86
CA ALA A 48 -24.11 21.98 34.95
C ALA A 48 -23.82 21.25 33.65
N LEU A 49 -22.62 21.44 33.04
CA LEU A 49 -22.20 20.75 31.82
C LEU A 49 -22.02 19.25 32.05
N ASN A 50 -21.42 18.88 33.17
CA ASN A 50 -21.26 17.45 33.53
C ASN A 50 -22.61 16.76 33.70
N LEU A 51 -23.56 17.40 34.42
CA LEU A 51 -24.91 16.87 34.60
C LEU A 51 -25.68 16.71 33.29
N LEU A 52 -25.59 17.71 32.40
CA LEU A 52 -26.26 17.72 31.12
C LEU A 52 -25.66 16.72 30.13
N LEU A 53 -24.33 16.63 30.05
CA LEU A 53 -23.63 15.91 28.98
C LEU A 53 -23.29 14.46 29.34
N LYS A 54 -23.06 14.14 30.61
CA LYS A 54 -22.69 12.79 31.08
C LYS A 54 -23.61 11.65 30.60
N PRO A 55 -24.94 11.79 30.53
CA PRO A 55 -25.79 10.73 29.98
C PRO A 55 -25.71 10.59 28.46
N LEU A 56 -25.18 11.60 27.72
CA LEU A 56 -25.18 11.69 26.28
C LEU A 56 -23.86 11.33 25.62
N VAL A 57 -22.75 11.25 26.40
CA VAL A 57 -21.40 10.99 25.90
C VAL A 57 -20.82 9.69 26.49
N GLU A 58 -19.72 9.19 25.90
CA GLU A 58 -19.03 7.98 26.36
C GLU A 58 -18.28 8.22 27.69
N ASP A 59 -17.48 9.29 27.74
CA ASP A 59 -16.78 9.74 28.95
C ASP A 59 -16.68 11.28 28.93
N ILE A 60 -16.73 11.89 30.09
CA ILE A 60 -16.54 13.33 30.26
C ILE A 60 -15.61 13.59 31.45
N ARG A 61 -14.59 14.42 31.21
CA ARG A 61 -13.71 14.94 32.23
C ARG A 61 -13.85 16.44 32.31
N VAL A 62 -13.87 16.93 33.53
CA VAL A 62 -13.99 18.36 33.83
C VAL A 62 -12.82 18.81 34.69
N THR A 63 -12.26 19.96 34.41
CA THR A 63 -11.17 20.53 35.21
C THR A 63 -11.28 22.05 35.28
N LYS A 64 -10.87 22.61 36.43
CA LYS A 64 -10.75 24.05 36.64
C LYS A 64 -9.35 24.58 36.32
N GLN A 65 -8.40 23.69 36.13
CA GLN A 65 -6.99 24.01 35.98
C GLN A 65 -6.55 23.66 34.55
N PRO A 66 -6.38 24.68 33.71
CA PRO A 66 -5.97 24.44 32.33
C PRO A 66 -4.56 23.81 32.25
N GLU A 67 -3.71 23.95 33.26
CA GLU A 67 -2.39 23.29 33.36
C GLU A 67 -2.49 21.75 33.38
N GLN A 68 -3.66 21.21 33.66
CA GLN A 68 -3.91 19.75 33.65
C GLN A 68 -4.36 19.20 32.29
N ILE A 69 -4.48 20.07 31.26
CA ILE A 69 -4.92 19.68 29.92
C ILE A 69 -4.10 18.49 29.40
N ASP A 70 -2.78 18.57 29.46
CA ASP A 70 -1.90 17.51 28.95
C ASP A 70 -2.16 16.17 29.59
N ARG A 71 -2.35 16.15 30.91
CA ARG A 71 -2.65 14.93 31.66
C ARG A 71 -3.98 14.32 31.25
N PHE A 72 -5.02 15.14 31.14
CA PHE A 72 -6.34 14.66 30.76
C PHE A 72 -6.42 14.28 29.29
N TYR A 73 -5.66 14.98 28.42
CA TYR A 73 -5.55 14.66 27.01
C TYR A 73 -4.94 13.26 26.80
N ASP A 74 -3.88 12.91 27.54
CA ASP A 74 -3.24 11.59 27.48
C ASP A 74 -4.12 10.47 28.06
N LEU A 75 -4.91 10.76 29.07
CA LEU A 75 -5.75 9.76 29.73
C LEU A 75 -7.06 9.49 28.96
N LEU A 76 -7.65 10.54 28.40
CA LEU A 76 -8.98 10.48 27.81
C LEU A 76 -8.94 10.31 26.29
N HIS A 77 -7.95 10.93 25.63
CA HIS A 77 -7.96 11.13 24.17
C HIS A 77 -9.30 11.74 23.72
N PRO A 78 -9.61 13.00 24.08
CA PRO A 78 -10.91 13.59 23.88
C PRO A 78 -11.24 13.78 22.40
N ASP A 79 -12.47 13.49 22.00
CA ASP A 79 -12.98 13.81 20.68
C ASP A 79 -13.24 15.31 20.54
N VAL A 80 -13.69 15.96 21.62
CA VAL A 80 -13.95 17.41 21.67
C VAL A 80 -13.47 18.00 22.99
N VAL A 81 -12.86 19.17 22.91
CA VAL A 81 -12.48 19.98 24.05
C VAL A 81 -13.38 21.22 24.11
N LEU A 82 -14.13 21.37 25.20
CA LEU A 82 -14.83 22.63 25.55
C LEU A 82 -13.91 23.48 26.42
N LEU A 83 -13.49 24.63 25.95
CA LEU A 83 -12.51 25.49 26.61
C LEU A 83 -13.08 26.87 26.89
N ASP A 84 -13.04 27.28 28.14
CA ASP A 84 -13.38 28.66 28.49
C ASP A 84 -12.35 29.66 27.94
N MET A 85 -12.81 30.83 27.56
CA MET A 85 -11.93 31.91 27.09
C MET A 85 -11.33 32.72 28.24
N ASN A 86 -12.00 32.80 29.41
CA ASN A 86 -11.61 33.66 30.49
C ASN A 86 -11.31 32.83 31.76
N PHE A 87 -10.08 32.86 32.22
CA PHE A 87 -9.64 32.25 33.48
C PHE A 87 -9.30 33.35 34.50
N ARG A 88 -8.97 33.00 35.72
CA ARG A 88 -8.78 33.92 36.86
C ARG A 88 -7.75 35.02 36.64
N ARG A 89 -6.80 34.86 35.76
CA ARG A 89 -5.76 35.87 35.48
C ARG A 89 -6.25 37.00 34.59
N ASP A 90 -7.26 36.74 33.75
CA ASP A 90 -7.75 37.72 32.79
C ASP A 90 -9.26 37.53 32.52
N ALA A 91 -10.07 38.12 33.42
CA ALA A 91 -11.53 38.01 33.33
C ALA A 91 -12.17 38.79 32.18
N ILE A 92 -11.41 39.59 31.41
CA ILE A 92 -11.98 40.56 30.43
C ILE A 92 -11.39 40.39 29.02
N SER A 93 -10.12 40.14 28.84
CA SER A 93 -9.49 40.16 27.51
C SER A 93 -9.71 38.86 26.71
N GLY A 94 -9.73 37.69 27.39
CA GLY A 94 -9.86 36.38 26.75
C GLY A 94 -8.53 35.87 26.15
N GLU A 95 -7.39 36.54 26.35
CA GLU A 95 -6.10 36.15 25.79
C GLU A 95 -5.65 34.82 26.33
N GLU A 96 -5.93 34.50 27.59
CA GLU A 96 -5.55 33.22 28.23
C GLU A 96 -6.22 32.01 27.56
N GLY A 97 -7.48 32.15 27.12
CA GLY A 97 -8.16 31.11 26.33
C GLY A 97 -7.52 30.85 24.96
N PHE A 98 -6.99 31.91 24.31
CA PHE A 98 -6.25 31.79 23.07
C PHE A 98 -4.88 31.09 23.27
N GLU A 99 -4.17 31.38 24.34
CA GLU A 99 -2.90 30.71 24.68
C GLU A 99 -3.12 29.20 24.88
N TRP A 100 -4.18 28.80 25.58
CA TRP A 100 -4.51 27.41 25.76
C TRP A 100 -5.02 26.73 24.49
N LEU A 101 -5.75 27.44 23.64
CA LEU A 101 -6.13 26.96 22.32
C LEU A 101 -4.89 26.64 21.47
N GLU A 102 -3.93 27.57 21.42
CA GLU A 102 -2.66 27.37 20.71
C GLU A 102 -1.87 26.19 21.27
N HIS A 103 -1.81 26.06 22.61
CA HIS A 103 -1.17 24.93 23.27
C HIS A 103 -1.78 23.58 22.86
N ILE A 104 -3.13 23.47 22.84
CA ILE A 104 -3.82 22.25 22.42
C ILE A 104 -3.55 21.95 20.94
N LEU A 105 -3.63 22.96 20.06
CA LEU A 105 -3.41 22.78 18.62
C LEU A 105 -1.95 22.49 18.27
N HIS A 106 -0.99 22.99 19.06
CA HIS A 106 0.42 22.63 18.91
C HIS A 106 0.67 21.15 19.25
N ARG A 107 -0.06 20.63 20.24
CA ARG A 107 0.00 19.21 20.62
C ARG A 107 -0.70 18.29 19.62
N ASP A 108 -1.90 18.67 19.19
CA ASP A 108 -2.71 17.96 18.20
C ASP A 108 -3.35 18.97 17.24
N ALA A 109 -2.72 19.15 16.09
CA ALA A 109 -3.17 20.08 15.05
C ALA A 109 -4.57 19.76 14.49
N GLN A 110 -5.11 18.58 14.78
CA GLN A 110 -6.44 18.15 14.35
C GLN A 110 -7.46 18.14 15.50
N ALA A 111 -7.08 18.60 16.69
CA ALA A 111 -7.99 18.68 17.83
C ALA A 111 -9.25 19.48 17.48
N VAL A 112 -10.40 19.02 17.95
CA VAL A 112 -11.66 19.75 17.85
C VAL A 112 -11.85 20.52 19.14
N VAL A 113 -11.61 21.84 19.08
CA VAL A 113 -11.73 22.73 20.22
C VAL A 113 -12.90 23.69 19.99
N ILE A 114 -13.83 23.71 20.93
CA ILE A 114 -14.98 24.61 20.97
C ILE A 114 -14.78 25.60 22.12
N LEU A 115 -14.70 26.88 21.81
CA LEU A 115 -14.51 27.94 22.82
C LEU A 115 -15.81 28.35 23.46
N MET A 116 -15.81 28.56 24.80
CA MET A 116 -16.95 29.13 25.54
C MET A 116 -16.62 30.56 25.93
N THR A 117 -17.53 31.52 25.62
CA THR A 117 -17.31 32.93 25.88
C THR A 117 -18.53 33.57 26.54
N ALA A 118 -18.30 34.52 27.45
CA ALA A 118 -19.35 35.32 28.11
C ALA A 118 -19.89 36.45 27.23
N TYR A 119 -19.18 36.81 26.15
CA TYR A 119 -19.54 37.94 25.29
C TYR A 119 -19.83 37.47 23.86
N ALA A 120 -20.97 37.92 23.35
CA ALA A 120 -21.37 37.75 21.94
C ALA A 120 -20.64 38.79 21.03
N ASP A 121 -19.32 38.96 21.20
CA ASP A 121 -18.52 39.85 20.39
C ASP A 121 -18.12 39.18 19.10
N ALA A 122 -18.64 39.66 17.99
CA ALA A 122 -18.38 39.08 16.67
C ALA A 122 -16.89 39.06 16.31
N ASP A 123 -16.12 40.05 16.76
CA ASP A 123 -14.70 40.17 16.48
C ASP A 123 -13.90 39.09 17.21
N LYS A 124 -14.25 38.77 18.46
CA LYS A 124 -13.64 37.68 19.24
C LYS A 124 -13.98 36.33 18.66
N ALA A 125 -15.22 36.11 18.19
CA ALA A 125 -15.63 34.87 17.53
C ALA A 125 -14.87 34.65 16.21
N VAL A 126 -14.70 35.66 15.39
CA VAL A 126 -13.92 35.61 14.15
C VAL A 126 -12.44 35.33 14.44
N ARG A 127 -11.89 35.98 15.48
CA ARG A 127 -10.51 35.72 15.93
C ARG A 127 -10.33 34.29 16.39
N ALA A 128 -11.26 33.72 17.15
CA ALA A 128 -11.25 32.33 17.62
C ALA A 128 -11.16 31.33 16.47
N LEU A 129 -12.01 31.48 15.46
CA LEU A 129 -12.00 30.63 14.27
C LEU A 129 -10.71 30.79 13.46
N LYS A 130 -10.18 32.01 13.32
CA LYS A 130 -8.87 32.24 12.66
C LYS A 130 -7.68 31.65 13.42
N SER A 131 -7.78 31.56 14.74
CA SER A 131 -6.76 30.93 15.60
C SER A 131 -6.87 29.41 15.63
N GLY A 132 -7.81 28.80 14.89
CA GLY A 132 -7.94 27.35 14.73
C GLY A 132 -8.99 26.68 15.62
N ALA A 133 -9.77 27.43 16.40
CA ALA A 133 -10.94 26.87 17.07
C ALA A 133 -11.94 26.34 16.03
N THR A 134 -12.57 25.22 16.35
CA THR A 134 -13.56 24.59 15.45
C THR A 134 -14.89 25.35 15.47
N ASP A 135 -15.31 25.79 16.65
CA ASP A 135 -16.54 26.56 16.85
C ASP A 135 -16.48 27.34 18.19
N PHE A 136 -17.51 28.11 18.47
CA PHE A 136 -17.66 28.82 19.76
C PHE A 136 -19.08 28.78 20.27
N ILE A 137 -19.24 28.88 21.60
CA ILE A 137 -20.54 28.89 22.32
C ILE A 137 -20.57 30.09 23.28
N THR A 138 -21.66 30.86 23.24
CA THR A 138 -21.86 31.99 24.16
C THR A 138 -22.47 31.55 25.47
N LYS A 139 -21.98 32.08 26.58
CA LYS A 139 -22.60 31.95 27.91
C LYS A 139 -23.57 33.12 28.17
N PRO A 140 -24.80 32.88 28.65
CA PRO A 140 -25.47 31.61 28.83
C PRO A 140 -25.83 30.95 27.48
N TRP A 141 -25.73 29.66 27.40
CA TRP A 141 -26.01 28.89 26.18
C TRP A 141 -27.45 28.40 26.13
N ASP A 142 -27.93 28.16 24.91
CA ASP A 142 -29.10 27.34 24.64
C ASP A 142 -28.66 25.87 24.58
N ASN A 143 -29.37 24.99 25.32
CA ASN A 143 -29.00 23.59 25.38
C ASN A 143 -29.07 22.88 24.01
N SER A 144 -30.03 23.24 23.16
CA SER A 144 -30.18 22.66 21.84
C SER A 144 -29.00 23.06 20.94
N LYS A 145 -28.57 24.31 21.02
CA LYS A 145 -27.40 24.79 20.27
C LYS A 145 -26.10 24.18 20.78
N LEU A 146 -25.91 24.11 22.11
CA LEU A 146 -24.75 23.43 22.72
C LEU A 146 -24.63 21.98 22.23
N LEU A 147 -25.73 21.22 22.30
CA LEU A 147 -25.74 19.82 21.87
C LEU A 147 -25.48 19.66 20.38
N ALA A 148 -26.09 20.51 19.53
CA ALA A 148 -25.87 20.47 18.10
C ALA A 148 -24.40 20.73 17.74
N THR A 149 -23.78 21.77 18.31
CA THR A 149 -22.36 22.09 18.10
C THR A 149 -21.44 20.99 18.60
N LEU A 150 -21.76 20.41 19.74
CA LEU A 150 -20.98 19.33 20.35
C LEU A 150 -21.00 18.05 19.51
N PHE A 151 -22.19 17.61 19.06
CA PHE A 151 -22.32 16.42 18.23
C PHE A 151 -21.68 16.60 16.85
N ALA A 152 -21.80 17.81 16.26
CA ALA A 152 -21.08 18.14 15.03
C ALA A 152 -19.55 18.05 15.23
N GLY A 153 -19.06 18.54 16.38
CA GLY A 153 -17.63 18.43 16.75
C GLY A 153 -17.18 16.98 16.92
N ILE A 154 -17.96 16.13 17.60
CA ILE A 154 -17.66 14.69 17.75
C ILE A 154 -17.58 13.99 16.39
N GLU A 155 -18.51 14.29 15.49
CA GLU A 155 -18.55 13.70 14.15
C GLU A 155 -17.33 14.14 13.32
N LEU A 156 -16.97 15.42 13.40
CA LEU A 156 -15.79 15.98 12.76
C LEU A 156 -14.49 15.34 13.28
N SER A 157 -14.36 15.16 14.60
CA SER A 157 -13.21 14.49 15.22
C SER A 157 -13.07 13.05 14.71
N ARG A 158 -14.17 12.31 14.64
CA ARG A 158 -14.18 10.94 14.11
C ARG A 158 -13.81 10.87 12.63
N GLU A 159 -14.30 11.81 11.83
CA GLU A 159 -13.92 11.89 10.41
C GLU A 159 -12.42 12.19 10.25
N ARG A 160 -11.88 13.15 11.03
CA ARG A 160 -10.45 13.45 11.05
C ARG A 160 -9.63 12.23 11.48
N HIS A 161 -10.06 11.54 12.54
CA HIS A 161 -9.40 10.32 13.03
C HIS A 161 -9.46 9.17 12.01
N LYS A 162 -10.60 8.98 11.34
CA LYS A 162 -10.76 7.99 10.27
C LYS A 162 -9.90 8.32 9.05
N ASN A 163 -9.80 9.58 8.66
CA ASN A 163 -8.92 10.01 7.57
C ASN A 163 -7.45 9.78 7.93
N ARG A 164 -7.03 10.12 9.16
CA ARG A 164 -5.68 9.85 9.66
C ARG A 164 -5.34 8.36 9.70
N LEU A 165 -6.28 7.51 10.12
CA LEU A 165 -6.12 6.04 10.08
C LEU A 165 -6.10 5.52 8.63
N LEU A 166 -6.84 6.14 7.71
CA LEU A 166 -6.79 5.80 6.29
C LEU A 166 -5.48 6.27 5.67
N GLU A 167 -5.00 7.46 5.99
CA GLU A 167 -3.69 7.97 5.58
C GLU A 167 -2.57 7.08 6.13
N GLN A 168 -2.60 6.74 7.42
CA GLN A 168 -1.65 5.80 8.03
C GLN A 168 -1.76 4.38 7.43
N ARG A 169 -2.96 3.91 7.11
CA ARG A 169 -3.16 2.63 6.40
C ARG A 169 -2.71 2.71 4.94
N MET A 170 -2.87 3.85 4.29
CA MET A 170 -2.35 4.09 2.94
C MET A 170 -0.82 4.22 2.96
N GLU A 171 -0.23 4.85 3.96
CA GLU A 171 1.22 4.87 4.20
C GLU A 171 1.76 3.47 4.53
N VAL A 172 1.06 2.69 5.35
CA VAL A 172 1.41 1.30 5.68
C VAL A 172 1.14 0.35 4.51
N ALA A 173 0.08 0.57 3.72
CA ALA A 173 -0.20 -0.20 2.50
C ALA A 173 0.71 0.20 1.34
N ALA A 174 1.19 1.45 1.30
CA ALA A 174 2.26 1.88 0.39
C ALA A 174 3.64 1.37 0.82
N SER A 175 3.78 0.83 2.03
CA SER A 175 5.02 0.27 2.55
C SER A 175 4.75 -1.05 3.26
N PRO A 176 4.88 -2.22 2.58
CA PRO A 176 4.87 -3.52 3.26
C PRO A 176 6.03 -3.68 4.26
N PHE A 177 6.97 -2.75 4.27
CA PHE A 177 8.07 -2.64 5.22
C PHE A 177 8.12 -1.19 5.73
N GLY A 178 7.86 -1.02 7.03
CA GLY A 178 7.74 0.26 7.73
C GLY A 178 8.81 1.29 7.40
N ALA A 179 8.37 2.51 7.49
CA ALA A 179 8.97 3.83 7.30
C ALA A 179 10.50 3.98 7.39
N THR A 180 11.04 4.81 6.49
CA THR A 180 12.24 5.70 6.60
C THR A 180 13.64 5.12 6.62
N THR A 181 13.86 3.83 6.68
CA THR A 181 15.19 3.28 6.41
C THR A 181 15.22 2.66 5.02
N ALA A 182 16.18 3.10 4.19
CA ALA A 182 16.45 2.45 2.90
C ALA A 182 16.50 0.92 3.13
N PRO A 183 15.79 0.11 2.35
CA PRO A 183 15.81 -1.33 2.54
C PRO A 183 17.24 -1.82 2.42
N THR A 184 17.72 -2.57 3.41
CA THR A 184 19.06 -3.15 3.36
C THR A 184 19.08 -4.19 2.25
N ILE A 185 19.81 -3.91 1.17
CA ILE A 185 20.01 -4.89 0.10
C ILE A 185 21.10 -5.85 0.53
N ILE A 186 20.76 -7.12 0.59
CA ILE A 186 21.69 -8.20 0.92
C ILE A 186 22.19 -8.80 -0.38
N GLY A 187 23.49 -8.69 -0.62
CA GLY A 187 24.14 -9.25 -1.79
C GLY A 187 25.59 -8.80 -1.86
N GLU A 188 26.51 -9.76 -1.81
CA GLU A 188 27.96 -9.54 -1.85
C GLU A 188 28.60 -10.18 -3.07
N SER A 189 27.85 -10.91 -3.86
CA SER A 189 28.35 -11.52 -5.08
C SER A 189 28.87 -10.46 -6.05
N PRO A 190 29.89 -10.78 -6.87
CA PRO A 190 30.45 -9.84 -7.84
C PRO A 190 29.41 -9.27 -8.80
N VAL A 191 28.40 -10.08 -9.18
CA VAL A 191 27.31 -9.66 -10.05
C VAL A 191 26.38 -8.66 -9.36
N MET A 192 26.01 -8.89 -8.08
CA MET A 192 25.20 -7.94 -7.32
C MET A 192 25.96 -6.64 -6.99
N ARG A 193 27.25 -6.73 -6.67
CA ARG A 193 28.06 -5.53 -6.44
C ARG A 193 28.08 -4.58 -7.63
N ARG A 194 28.13 -5.11 -8.87
CA ARG A 194 28.02 -4.29 -10.10
C ARG A 194 26.67 -3.59 -10.17
N VAL A 195 25.58 -4.33 -9.93
CA VAL A 195 24.24 -3.74 -9.88
C VAL A 195 24.17 -2.60 -8.86
N LEU A 196 24.66 -2.84 -7.63
CA LEU A 196 24.65 -1.85 -6.56
C LEU A 196 25.54 -0.62 -6.86
N GLN A 197 26.66 -0.80 -7.55
CA GLN A 197 27.48 0.31 -8.03
C GLN A 197 26.73 1.17 -9.05
N THR A 198 26.05 0.54 -10.02
CA THR A 198 25.21 1.27 -10.99
C THR A 198 24.07 2.02 -10.27
N VAL A 199 23.40 1.37 -9.32
CA VAL A 199 22.38 2.00 -8.48
C VAL A 199 22.90 3.25 -7.79
N ALA A 200 24.09 3.16 -7.13
CA ALA A 200 24.69 4.28 -6.42
C ALA A 200 25.09 5.45 -7.35
N GLN A 201 25.52 5.15 -8.58
CA GLN A 201 25.88 6.17 -9.57
C GLN A 201 24.65 6.87 -10.16
N VAL A 202 23.55 6.13 -10.40
CA VAL A 202 22.34 6.65 -11.07
C VAL A 202 21.36 7.29 -10.08
N ALA A 203 21.36 6.85 -8.83
CA ALA A 203 20.39 7.33 -7.84
C ALA A 203 20.36 8.86 -7.66
N PRO A 204 21.50 9.58 -7.60
CA PRO A 204 21.50 11.04 -7.43
C PRO A 204 20.94 11.82 -8.64
N THR A 205 20.77 11.17 -9.79
CA THR A 205 20.25 11.80 -11.01
C THR A 205 18.73 11.71 -11.09
N ASP A 206 18.09 12.56 -11.92
CA ASP A 206 16.68 12.47 -12.24
C ASP A 206 16.40 11.57 -13.48
N ALA A 207 17.38 10.78 -13.94
CA ALA A 207 17.21 9.88 -15.06
C ALA A 207 16.15 8.81 -14.79
N ASN A 208 15.36 8.48 -15.79
CA ASN A 208 14.45 7.34 -15.75
C ASN A 208 15.26 6.05 -15.76
N VAL A 209 14.81 5.07 -15.00
CA VAL A 209 15.49 3.77 -14.88
C VAL A 209 14.52 2.64 -15.20
N LEU A 210 14.95 1.76 -16.09
CA LEU A 210 14.26 0.51 -16.38
C LEU A 210 14.98 -0.65 -15.67
N ILE A 211 14.25 -1.35 -14.79
CA ILE A 211 14.77 -2.45 -13.98
C ILE A 211 14.25 -3.76 -14.58
N LEU A 212 15.17 -4.56 -15.10
CA LEU A 212 14.88 -5.87 -15.67
C LEU A 212 15.24 -6.99 -14.70
N GLY A 213 14.49 -8.08 -14.75
CA GLY A 213 14.82 -9.27 -13.97
C GLY A 213 13.62 -10.17 -13.74
N GLU A 214 13.90 -11.44 -13.50
CA GLU A 214 12.89 -12.46 -13.22
C GLU A 214 12.00 -12.11 -12.03
N ASN A 215 10.84 -12.76 -11.95
CA ASN A 215 9.95 -12.59 -10.80
C ASN A 215 10.63 -13.00 -9.49
N GLY A 216 10.46 -12.14 -8.45
CA GLY A 216 11.02 -12.41 -7.13
C GLY A 216 12.51 -12.11 -6.97
N THR A 217 13.17 -11.43 -7.94
CA THR A 217 14.58 -11.02 -7.84
C THR A 217 14.82 -9.82 -6.94
N GLY A 218 13.76 -9.04 -6.61
CA GLY A 218 13.83 -7.85 -5.75
C GLY A 218 13.86 -6.54 -6.53
N LYS A 219 13.17 -6.44 -7.66
CA LYS A 219 13.06 -5.21 -8.48
C LYS A 219 12.54 -4.02 -7.67
N ASP A 220 11.52 -4.25 -6.81
CA ASP A 220 10.95 -3.25 -5.92
C ASP A 220 11.96 -2.76 -4.85
N VAL A 221 12.81 -3.63 -4.33
CA VAL A 221 13.86 -3.28 -3.37
C VAL A 221 14.90 -2.35 -4.02
N ILE A 222 15.31 -2.64 -5.26
CA ILE A 222 16.21 -1.78 -6.04
C ILE A 222 15.56 -0.44 -6.35
N ALA A 223 14.26 -0.40 -6.72
CA ALA A 223 13.54 0.85 -6.97
C ALA A 223 13.48 1.74 -5.72
N ARG A 224 13.20 1.16 -4.55
CA ARG A 224 13.23 1.87 -3.26
C ARG A 224 14.61 2.38 -2.90
N GLN A 225 15.65 1.60 -3.17
CA GLN A 225 17.05 2.01 -2.94
C GLN A 225 17.44 3.19 -3.83
N LEU A 226 17.06 3.15 -5.12
CA LEU A 226 17.26 4.27 -6.04
C LEU A 226 16.57 5.55 -5.53
N CYS A 227 15.35 5.44 -5.02
CA CYS A 227 14.64 6.57 -4.43
C CYS A 227 15.32 7.07 -3.15
N ALA A 228 15.70 6.17 -2.24
CA ALA A 228 16.32 6.53 -0.96
C ALA A 228 17.70 7.24 -1.12
N LEU A 229 18.46 6.89 -2.16
CA LEU A 229 19.76 7.49 -2.50
C LEU A 229 19.63 8.70 -3.43
N SER A 230 18.40 9.10 -3.83
CA SER A 230 18.16 10.20 -4.76
C SER A 230 18.03 11.55 -4.08
N GLY A 231 18.10 12.64 -4.86
CA GLY A 231 17.73 13.99 -4.41
C GLY A 231 16.26 14.15 -4.04
N ARG A 232 15.42 13.13 -4.36
CA ARG A 232 13.99 13.07 -4.01
C ARG A 232 13.73 12.16 -2.81
N SER A 233 14.76 11.79 -2.02
CA SER A 233 14.57 11.05 -0.77
C SER A 233 13.74 11.91 0.20
N GLY A 234 12.74 11.30 0.86
CA GLY A 234 11.78 12.06 1.69
C GLY A 234 10.63 12.73 0.93
N LYS A 235 10.59 12.62 -0.41
CA LYS A 235 9.45 12.97 -1.25
C LYS A 235 8.55 11.75 -1.48
N PRO A 236 7.31 11.92 -1.99
CA PRO A 236 6.43 10.80 -2.26
C PRO A 236 7.08 9.73 -3.16
N PHE A 237 7.01 8.48 -2.72
CA PHE A 237 7.33 7.30 -3.52
C PHE A 237 6.04 6.53 -3.76
N VAL A 238 5.50 6.63 -4.96
CA VAL A 238 4.24 5.99 -5.33
C VAL A 238 4.54 4.79 -6.21
N SER A 239 4.14 3.61 -5.76
CA SER A 239 4.29 2.36 -6.48
C SER A 239 2.94 1.86 -6.98
N ILE A 240 2.93 1.33 -8.19
CA ILE A 240 1.79 0.61 -8.76
C ILE A 240 2.29 -0.65 -9.45
N ASP A 241 1.73 -1.78 -9.07
CA ASP A 241 1.93 -3.07 -9.74
C ASP A 241 0.85 -3.22 -10.81
N LEU A 242 1.25 -3.02 -12.07
CA LEU A 242 0.36 -3.09 -13.23
C LEU A 242 -0.10 -4.53 -13.52
N GLY A 243 0.58 -5.55 -13.00
CA GLY A 243 0.14 -6.93 -13.07
C GLY A 243 -1.03 -7.27 -12.15
N SER A 244 -1.21 -6.49 -11.08
CA SER A 244 -2.29 -6.68 -10.10
C SER A 244 -3.55 -5.86 -10.39
N VAL A 245 -3.47 -4.84 -11.24
CA VAL A 245 -4.59 -3.95 -11.59
C VAL A 245 -5.30 -4.49 -12.83
N PRO A 246 -6.64 -4.69 -12.82
CA PRO A 246 -7.39 -5.01 -14.02
C PRO A 246 -7.18 -3.95 -15.11
N GLU A 247 -6.98 -4.38 -16.37
CA GLU A 247 -6.66 -3.50 -17.50
C GLU A 247 -7.63 -2.31 -17.63
N GLN A 248 -8.92 -2.54 -17.39
CA GLN A 248 -9.97 -1.52 -17.44
C GLN A 248 -9.79 -0.40 -16.40
N LEU A 249 -9.05 -0.66 -15.33
CA LEU A 249 -8.83 0.30 -14.25
C LEU A 249 -7.46 0.99 -14.34
N PHE A 250 -6.55 0.58 -15.23
CA PHE A 250 -5.21 1.17 -15.36
C PHE A 250 -5.27 2.67 -15.58
N GLU A 251 -6.12 3.10 -16.50
CA GLU A 251 -6.25 4.51 -16.83
C GLU A 251 -6.73 5.34 -15.63
N SER A 252 -7.76 4.85 -14.93
CA SER A 252 -8.31 5.52 -13.75
C SER A 252 -7.35 5.52 -12.56
N GLU A 253 -6.54 4.47 -12.39
CA GLU A 253 -5.53 4.42 -11.33
C GLU A 253 -4.33 5.33 -11.65
N LEU A 254 -3.83 5.35 -12.90
CA LEU A 254 -2.68 6.15 -13.28
C LEU A 254 -2.99 7.65 -13.34
N PHE A 255 -4.10 8.03 -14.02
CA PHE A 255 -4.41 9.43 -14.32
C PHE A 255 -5.50 10.02 -13.41
N GLY A 256 -6.27 9.18 -12.70
CA GLY A 256 -7.39 9.63 -11.89
C GLY A 256 -8.65 9.89 -12.71
N TYR A 257 -9.73 10.30 -12.03
CA TYR A 257 -11.01 10.57 -12.67
C TYR A 257 -11.81 11.65 -11.93
N GLU A 258 -12.65 12.35 -12.67
CA GLU A 258 -13.64 13.28 -12.14
C GLU A 258 -14.96 12.57 -11.85
N LYS A 259 -15.78 13.24 -11.02
CA LYS A 259 -17.13 12.74 -10.73
C LYS A 259 -17.92 12.60 -12.04
N GLY A 260 -18.52 11.42 -12.26
CA GLY A 260 -19.32 11.13 -13.45
C GLY A 260 -18.52 10.63 -14.67
N ALA A 261 -17.21 10.43 -14.56
CA ALA A 261 -16.39 9.88 -15.65
C ALA A 261 -16.84 8.47 -16.10
N PHE A 262 -17.43 7.70 -15.19
CA PHE A 262 -18.09 6.39 -15.44
C PHE A 262 -19.17 6.14 -14.39
N THR A 263 -19.99 5.09 -14.57
CA THR A 263 -21.21 4.83 -13.78
C THR A 263 -21.01 4.84 -12.26
N ASP A 264 -19.82 4.42 -11.77
CA ASP A 264 -19.52 4.36 -10.34
C ASP A 264 -18.64 5.51 -9.83
N ALA A 265 -18.29 6.48 -10.66
CA ALA A 265 -17.49 7.64 -10.30
C ALA A 265 -18.28 8.67 -9.47
N ARG A 266 -18.59 8.32 -8.23
CA ARG A 266 -19.41 9.18 -7.31
C ARG A 266 -18.64 10.38 -6.76
N LYS A 267 -17.32 10.26 -6.60
CA LYS A 267 -16.40 11.31 -6.12
C LYS A 267 -15.19 11.37 -7.04
N PRO A 268 -14.54 12.52 -7.22
CA PRO A 268 -13.30 12.60 -7.97
C PRO A 268 -12.18 11.86 -7.21
N LYS A 269 -11.23 11.26 -7.95
CA LYS A 269 -10.05 10.59 -7.39
C LYS A 269 -8.81 11.04 -8.13
N ALA A 270 -7.80 11.51 -7.38
CA ALA A 270 -6.47 11.80 -7.92
C ALA A 270 -5.79 10.51 -8.40
N GLY A 271 -5.08 10.59 -9.53
CA GLY A 271 -4.30 9.49 -10.08
C GLY A 271 -2.95 9.31 -9.38
N ARG A 272 -2.32 8.16 -9.61
CA ARG A 272 -1.00 7.86 -9.07
C ARG A 272 0.08 8.83 -9.57
N MET A 273 -0.01 9.28 -10.82
CA MET A 273 0.94 10.27 -11.37
C MET A 273 0.81 11.63 -10.68
N GLU A 274 -0.41 12.07 -10.40
CA GLU A 274 -0.67 13.30 -9.65
C GLU A 274 -0.15 13.18 -8.21
N THR A 275 -0.44 12.06 -7.55
CA THR A 275 0.01 11.78 -6.17
C THR A 275 1.54 11.69 -6.05
N ALA A 276 2.22 11.22 -7.10
CA ALA A 276 3.68 11.11 -7.15
C ALA A 276 4.38 12.44 -7.49
N SER A 277 3.64 13.49 -7.81
CA SER A 277 4.22 14.76 -8.25
C SER A 277 5.14 15.36 -7.19
N GLY A 278 6.31 15.82 -7.60
CA GLY A 278 7.43 16.24 -6.75
C GLY A 278 8.31 15.09 -6.25
N GLY A 279 7.93 13.83 -6.49
CA GLY A 279 8.59 12.62 -5.99
C GLY A 279 8.96 11.61 -7.08
N THR A 280 8.78 10.33 -6.78
CA THR A 280 9.14 9.21 -7.65
C THR A 280 7.92 8.31 -7.89
N LEU A 281 7.64 7.99 -9.15
CA LEU A 281 6.64 7.00 -9.55
C LEU A 281 7.35 5.70 -9.93
N PHE A 282 6.96 4.59 -9.34
CA PHE A 282 7.45 3.26 -9.68
C PHE A 282 6.34 2.44 -10.34
N LEU A 283 6.55 2.06 -11.60
CA LEU A 283 5.66 1.20 -12.37
C LEU A 283 6.24 -0.21 -12.43
N ASP A 284 5.68 -1.14 -11.66
CA ASP A 284 6.07 -2.55 -11.73
C ASP A 284 5.26 -3.26 -12.81
N GLU A 285 5.88 -4.22 -13.49
CA GLU A 285 5.34 -5.00 -14.60
C GLU A 285 4.82 -4.12 -15.76
N ILE A 286 5.62 -3.12 -16.17
CA ILE A 286 5.26 -2.16 -17.24
C ILE A 286 4.96 -2.83 -18.58
N GLY A 287 5.50 -4.02 -18.84
CA GLY A 287 5.19 -4.81 -20.04
C GLY A 287 3.72 -5.21 -20.19
N ASN A 288 2.93 -5.15 -19.10
CA ASN A 288 1.50 -5.49 -19.12
C ASN A 288 0.60 -4.36 -19.62
N LEU A 289 1.15 -3.17 -19.93
CA LEU A 289 0.37 -2.07 -20.47
C LEU A 289 -0.09 -2.36 -21.90
N SER A 290 -1.37 -2.13 -22.17
CA SER A 290 -1.90 -2.17 -23.55
C SER A 290 -1.38 -0.99 -24.38
N LEU A 291 -1.28 -1.16 -25.69
CA LEU A 291 -0.77 -0.12 -26.62
C LEU A 291 -1.46 1.25 -26.47
N PRO A 292 -2.79 1.35 -26.26
CA PRO A 292 -3.45 2.64 -26.02
C PRO A 292 -2.96 3.33 -24.73
N LEU A 293 -2.72 2.57 -23.66
CA LEU A 293 -2.22 3.10 -22.39
C LEU A 293 -0.75 3.48 -22.48
N GLN A 294 0.05 2.74 -23.23
CA GLN A 294 1.43 3.11 -23.53
C GLN A 294 1.50 4.47 -24.24
N ALA A 295 0.60 4.75 -25.20
CA ALA A 295 0.54 6.04 -25.89
C ALA A 295 0.17 7.19 -24.92
N LYS A 296 -0.79 6.96 -24.01
CA LYS A 296 -1.17 7.96 -23.00
C LYS A 296 -0.06 8.21 -21.98
N LEU A 297 0.63 7.16 -21.55
CA LEU A 297 1.77 7.28 -20.64
C LEU A 297 2.90 8.09 -21.31
N LEU A 298 3.22 7.81 -22.58
CA LEU A 298 4.21 8.56 -23.32
C LEU A 298 3.87 10.05 -23.39
N ALA A 299 2.63 10.39 -23.76
CA ALA A 299 2.16 11.76 -23.82
C ALA A 299 2.29 12.50 -22.48
N ALA A 300 1.96 11.82 -21.36
CA ALA A 300 2.11 12.37 -20.01
C ALA A 300 3.59 12.62 -19.64
N LEU A 301 4.49 11.70 -20.01
CA LEU A 301 5.94 11.83 -19.75
C LEU A 301 6.62 12.90 -20.60
N GLU A 302 6.16 13.10 -21.84
CA GLU A 302 6.71 14.11 -22.75
C GLU A 302 6.27 15.52 -22.35
N ARG A 303 4.96 15.69 -22.16
CA ARG A 303 4.36 17.01 -21.83
C ARG A 303 4.54 17.41 -20.39
N ARG A 304 4.81 16.45 -19.49
CA ARG A 304 4.81 16.61 -18.05
C ARG A 304 3.46 17.11 -17.52
N GLU A 305 2.40 16.63 -18.12
CA GLU A 305 1.03 17.03 -17.83
C GLU A 305 0.11 15.83 -17.94
N ILE A 306 -0.93 15.81 -17.12
CA ILE A 306 -1.99 14.81 -17.16
C ILE A 306 -3.37 15.46 -17.14
N SER A 307 -4.37 14.75 -17.63
CA SER A 307 -5.79 15.08 -17.42
C SER A 307 -6.50 13.89 -16.83
N ARG A 308 -7.37 14.15 -15.85
CA ARG A 308 -8.22 13.10 -15.26
C ARG A 308 -9.26 12.64 -16.26
N LEU A 309 -9.68 11.38 -16.16
CA LEU A 309 -10.78 10.86 -16.98
C LEU A 309 -12.03 11.71 -16.75
N GLY A 310 -12.71 12.08 -17.84
CA GLY A 310 -13.89 12.94 -17.78
C GLY A 310 -13.59 14.42 -17.56
N SER A 311 -12.31 14.85 -17.57
CA SER A 311 -11.91 16.24 -17.44
C SER A 311 -11.11 16.71 -18.67
N THR A 312 -11.29 17.98 -19.01
CA THR A 312 -10.43 18.70 -19.98
C THR A 312 -9.35 19.52 -19.28
N GLN A 313 -9.38 19.59 -17.95
CA GLN A 313 -8.40 20.32 -17.17
C GLN A 313 -7.07 19.56 -17.17
N VAL A 314 -5.99 20.26 -17.52
CA VAL A 314 -4.64 19.75 -17.54
C VAL A 314 -3.96 20.09 -16.21
N THR A 315 -3.31 19.10 -15.60
CA THR A 315 -2.55 19.26 -14.35
C THR A 315 -1.07 19.00 -14.63
N PRO A 316 -0.17 19.94 -14.36
CA PRO A 316 1.27 19.71 -14.50
C PRO A 316 1.77 18.71 -13.45
N ILE A 317 2.72 17.86 -13.86
CA ILE A 317 3.35 16.88 -13.00
C ILE A 317 4.88 16.95 -13.11
N ASP A 318 5.56 16.73 -12.00
CA ASP A 318 7.01 16.56 -11.95
C ASP A 318 7.34 15.24 -11.24
N VAL A 319 7.51 14.16 -12.00
CA VAL A 319 7.80 12.84 -11.48
C VAL A 319 9.09 12.28 -12.04
N ARG A 320 9.91 11.67 -11.18
CA ARG A 320 10.97 10.76 -11.60
C ARG A 320 10.35 9.39 -11.83
N LEU A 321 10.54 8.80 -13.01
CA LEU A 321 9.98 7.50 -13.34
C LEU A 321 11.02 6.39 -13.13
N LEU A 322 10.62 5.38 -12.37
CA LEU A 322 11.28 4.08 -12.29
C LEU A 322 10.30 3.04 -12.85
N SER A 323 10.76 2.16 -13.72
CA SER A 323 9.93 1.11 -14.33
C SER A 323 10.57 -0.25 -14.13
N ALA A 324 9.76 -1.30 -13.98
CA ALA A 324 10.29 -2.66 -13.87
C ALA A 324 9.45 -3.64 -14.70
N THR A 325 10.09 -4.70 -15.19
CA THR A 325 9.40 -5.81 -15.86
C THR A 325 10.20 -7.10 -15.76
N ASN A 326 9.51 -8.23 -15.82
CA ASN A 326 10.10 -9.56 -15.98
C ASN A 326 10.05 -10.05 -17.44
N ALA A 327 9.30 -9.34 -18.31
CA ALA A 327 9.23 -9.66 -19.74
C ALA A 327 10.53 -9.28 -20.46
N ASP A 328 10.83 -9.98 -21.55
CA ASP A 328 11.84 -9.53 -22.49
C ASP A 328 11.32 -8.34 -23.29
N ILE A 329 11.52 -7.15 -22.73
CA ILE A 329 10.99 -5.91 -23.30
C ILE A 329 11.52 -5.64 -24.71
N HIS A 330 12.75 -6.10 -25.03
CA HIS A 330 13.34 -5.95 -26.34
C HIS A 330 12.60 -6.81 -27.38
N ALA A 331 12.24 -8.04 -27.01
CA ALA A 331 11.39 -8.89 -27.84
C ALA A 331 9.98 -8.31 -27.99
N GLU A 332 9.37 -7.77 -26.91
CA GLU A 332 8.06 -7.11 -26.96
C GLU A 332 8.05 -5.90 -27.92
N VAL A 333 9.13 -5.12 -27.94
CA VAL A 333 9.31 -3.99 -28.89
C VAL A 333 9.45 -4.52 -30.32
N ALA A 334 10.30 -5.53 -30.55
CA ALA A 334 10.52 -6.12 -31.88
C ALA A 334 9.24 -6.74 -32.46
N GLU A 335 8.36 -7.28 -31.63
CA GLU A 335 7.08 -7.86 -32.04
C GLU A 335 5.93 -6.84 -32.07
N GLY A 336 6.19 -5.57 -31.77
CA GLY A 336 5.19 -4.48 -31.81
C GLY A 336 4.16 -4.52 -30.67
N ARG A 337 4.38 -5.31 -29.60
CA ARG A 337 3.54 -5.31 -28.40
C ARG A 337 3.90 -4.19 -27.42
N PHE A 338 5.12 -3.69 -27.50
CA PHE A 338 5.55 -2.51 -26.78
C PHE A 338 6.04 -1.44 -27.74
N ARG A 339 5.63 -0.19 -27.52
CA ARG A 339 5.98 0.94 -28.41
C ARG A 339 7.45 1.31 -28.22
N GLU A 340 8.15 1.44 -29.34
CA GLU A 340 9.57 1.81 -29.37
C GLU A 340 9.82 3.21 -28.80
N ASP A 341 8.93 4.18 -29.08
CA ASP A 341 9.04 5.55 -28.58
C ASP A 341 8.92 5.62 -27.04
N LEU A 342 7.98 4.88 -26.46
CA LEU A 342 7.86 4.76 -25.00
C LEU A 342 9.08 4.06 -24.40
N PHE A 343 9.57 2.98 -25.03
CA PHE A 343 10.77 2.27 -24.58
C PHE A 343 11.96 3.22 -24.44
N TYR A 344 12.29 4.01 -25.45
CA TYR A 344 13.39 4.99 -25.36
C TYR A 344 13.14 6.07 -24.31
N ARG A 345 11.89 6.42 -24.04
CA ARG A 345 11.57 7.42 -23.01
C ARG A 345 11.76 6.93 -21.59
N ILE A 346 11.50 5.65 -21.33
CA ILE A 346 11.61 5.05 -19.98
C ILE A 346 12.98 4.42 -19.74
N ASN A 347 13.68 3.99 -20.79
CA ASN A 347 14.97 3.31 -20.73
C ASN A 347 16.14 4.29 -20.95
N THR A 348 16.28 5.30 -20.07
CA THR A 348 17.49 6.14 -20.07
C THR A 348 18.67 5.34 -19.49
N ILE A 349 18.44 4.58 -18.44
CA ILE A 349 19.40 3.65 -17.84
C ILE A 349 18.70 2.31 -17.61
N GLU A 350 19.37 1.24 -18.03
CA GLU A 350 18.89 -0.12 -17.80
C GLU A 350 19.69 -0.78 -16.67
N ILE A 351 18.98 -1.40 -15.72
CA ILE A 351 19.58 -2.17 -14.65
C ILE A 351 18.98 -3.58 -14.67
N THR A 352 19.79 -4.57 -15.03
CA THR A 352 19.37 -5.97 -15.03
C THR A 352 19.78 -6.63 -13.72
N ILE A 353 18.78 -7.14 -12.96
CA ILE A 353 19.01 -7.87 -11.71
C ILE A 353 19.23 -9.35 -12.04
N PRO A 354 20.38 -9.92 -11.69
CA PRO A 354 20.64 -11.33 -11.97
C PRO A 354 19.70 -12.24 -11.17
N PRO A 355 19.30 -13.40 -11.72
CA PRO A 355 18.52 -14.38 -10.98
C PRO A 355 19.32 -14.97 -9.82
N LEU A 356 18.63 -15.46 -8.79
CA LEU A 356 19.27 -15.91 -7.55
C LEU A 356 20.30 -17.04 -7.77
N ARG A 357 20.06 -17.92 -8.73
CA ARG A 357 20.98 -19.00 -9.12
C ARG A 357 22.36 -18.52 -9.60
N GLU A 358 22.49 -17.28 -10.04
CA GLU A 358 23.73 -16.66 -10.51
C GLU A 358 24.45 -15.85 -9.43
N ARG A 359 23.85 -15.71 -8.23
CA ARG A 359 24.38 -14.93 -7.11
C ARG A 359 25.22 -15.75 -6.11
N GLY A 360 25.39 -17.06 -6.34
CA GLY A 360 26.25 -17.92 -5.53
C GLY A 360 25.96 -17.87 -4.03
N GLU A 361 26.95 -17.43 -3.23
CA GLU A 361 26.85 -17.37 -1.77
C GLU A 361 25.81 -16.37 -1.24
N ASP A 362 25.30 -15.45 -2.05
CA ASP A 362 24.20 -14.58 -1.64
C ASP A 362 22.95 -15.37 -1.24
N ILE A 363 22.77 -16.59 -1.78
CA ILE A 363 21.71 -17.52 -1.40
C ILE A 363 21.77 -17.80 0.11
N ILE A 364 22.96 -18.05 0.63
CA ILE A 364 23.15 -18.37 2.06
C ILE A 364 23.00 -17.13 2.91
N LEU A 365 23.56 -15.99 2.49
CA LEU A 365 23.41 -14.70 3.20
C LEU A 365 21.93 -14.31 3.34
N LEU A 366 21.16 -14.42 2.26
CA LEU A 366 19.73 -14.19 2.27
C LEU A 366 18.97 -15.19 3.15
N ALA A 367 19.32 -16.47 3.07
CA ALA A 367 18.68 -17.50 3.88
C ALA A 367 18.93 -17.28 5.39
N GLU A 368 20.13 -16.90 5.79
CA GLU A 368 20.48 -16.58 7.18
C GLU A 368 19.76 -15.32 7.67
N HIS A 369 19.65 -14.29 6.83
CA HIS A 369 18.89 -13.11 7.15
C HIS A 369 17.40 -13.42 7.37
N PHE A 370 16.78 -14.17 6.46
CA PHE A 370 15.37 -14.59 6.61
C PHE A 370 15.17 -15.49 7.83
N LEU A 371 16.10 -16.41 8.08
CA LEU A 371 16.07 -17.24 9.27
C LEU A 371 16.04 -16.40 10.54
N ALA A 372 16.95 -15.44 10.70
CA ALA A 372 16.99 -14.53 11.85
C ALA A 372 15.70 -13.71 11.98
N THR A 373 15.17 -13.24 10.85
CA THR A 373 13.94 -12.45 10.81
C THR A 373 12.73 -13.27 11.25
N TYR A 374 12.55 -14.47 10.69
CA TYR A 374 11.41 -15.31 11.00
C TYR A 374 11.53 -16.01 12.35
N ALA A 375 12.75 -16.37 12.80
CA ALA A 375 12.95 -16.88 14.16
C ALA A 375 12.49 -15.87 15.20
N ARG A 376 12.80 -14.58 15.02
CA ARG A 376 12.32 -13.48 15.88
C ARG A 376 10.81 -13.30 15.76
N LYS A 377 10.27 -13.25 14.54
CA LYS A 377 8.84 -13.05 14.27
C LYS A 377 7.96 -14.11 14.93
N TYR A 378 8.40 -15.38 14.88
CA TYR A 378 7.65 -16.52 15.39
C TYR A 378 8.12 -17.02 16.74
N ASN A 379 9.04 -16.29 17.42
CA ASN A 379 9.62 -16.65 18.70
C ASN A 379 10.17 -18.09 18.74
N LYS A 380 10.91 -18.49 17.71
CA LYS A 380 11.53 -19.80 17.56
C LYS A 380 13.00 -19.77 17.96
N VAL A 381 13.49 -20.86 18.52
CA VAL A 381 14.90 -21.02 19.01
C VAL A 381 15.86 -21.36 17.86
N VAL A 382 15.38 -21.36 16.62
CA VAL A 382 16.19 -21.71 15.44
C VAL A 382 17.16 -20.59 15.12
N THR A 383 18.46 -20.90 15.09
CA THR A 383 19.51 -19.87 14.92
C THR A 383 20.48 -20.16 13.77
N THR A 384 20.56 -21.39 13.27
CA THR A 384 21.59 -21.79 12.30
C THR A 384 21.08 -22.70 11.19
N LEU A 385 21.79 -22.67 10.06
CA LEU A 385 21.67 -23.63 8.95
C LEU A 385 22.81 -24.64 9.05
N ASN A 386 22.51 -25.94 9.07
CA ASN A 386 23.55 -26.97 9.04
C ASN A 386 24.18 -27.05 7.63
N ARG A 387 25.27 -27.80 7.52
CA ARG A 387 26.04 -27.96 6.27
C ARG A 387 25.19 -28.54 5.13
N ASP A 388 24.35 -29.52 5.42
CA ASP A 388 23.53 -30.21 4.41
C ASP A 388 22.42 -29.28 3.90
N ALA A 389 21.83 -28.45 4.78
CA ALA A 389 20.87 -27.41 4.40
C ALA A 389 21.52 -26.41 3.44
N ARG A 390 22.70 -25.86 3.80
CA ARG A 390 23.43 -24.94 2.92
C ARG A 390 23.70 -25.54 1.54
N GLN A 391 24.16 -26.78 1.47
CA GLN A 391 24.41 -27.46 0.19
C GLN A 391 23.12 -27.65 -0.62
N ARG A 392 22.01 -27.97 0.04
CA ARG A 392 20.72 -28.13 -0.63
C ARG A 392 20.21 -26.78 -1.20
N LEU A 393 20.34 -25.71 -0.44
CA LEU A 393 19.97 -24.36 -0.89
C LEU A 393 20.81 -23.91 -2.10
N LEU A 394 22.13 -24.15 -2.08
CA LEU A 394 23.04 -23.80 -3.19
C LEU A 394 22.77 -24.59 -4.47
N ARG A 395 22.31 -25.85 -4.36
CA ARG A 395 22.02 -26.71 -5.51
C ARG A 395 20.68 -26.41 -6.18
N HIS A 396 19.76 -25.76 -5.49
CA HIS A 396 18.43 -25.46 -6.02
C HIS A 396 18.49 -24.32 -7.06
N THR A 397 17.64 -24.38 -8.09
CA THR A 397 17.65 -23.43 -9.22
C THR A 397 16.89 -22.13 -8.94
N TRP A 398 16.07 -22.12 -7.89
CA TRP A 398 15.27 -20.97 -7.43
C TRP A 398 14.47 -20.28 -8.54
N PRO A 399 13.52 -20.95 -9.21
CA PRO A 399 12.71 -20.34 -10.26
C PRO A 399 11.87 -19.15 -9.77
N GLY A 400 11.49 -19.12 -8.49
CA GLY A 400 10.84 -17.99 -7.84
C GLY A 400 11.81 -17.04 -7.12
N ASN A 401 13.12 -17.18 -7.35
CA ASN A 401 14.19 -16.34 -6.86
C ASN A 401 14.14 -16.09 -5.34
N VAL A 402 14.38 -14.84 -4.90
CA VAL A 402 14.41 -14.46 -3.47
C VAL A 402 13.05 -14.66 -2.80
N ARG A 403 11.93 -14.46 -3.52
CA ARG A 403 10.58 -14.69 -2.98
C ARG A 403 10.36 -16.18 -2.63
N GLU A 404 10.81 -17.09 -3.47
CA GLU A 404 10.75 -18.52 -3.19
C GLU A 404 11.64 -18.92 -2.02
N LEU A 405 12.89 -18.42 -1.99
CA LEU A 405 13.82 -18.65 -0.88
C LEU A 405 13.23 -18.16 0.45
N MET A 406 12.68 -16.97 0.46
CA MET A 406 12.03 -16.36 1.63
C MET A 406 10.92 -17.27 2.18
N HIS A 407 10.00 -17.73 1.32
CA HIS A 407 8.91 -18.64 1.73
C HIS A 407 9.42 -20.02 2.16
N ALA A 408 10.48 -20.53 1.52
CA ALA A 408 11.09 -21.82 1.90
C ALA A 408 11.70 -21.75 3.30
N VAL A 409 12.42 -20.66 3.62
CA VAL A 409 13.01 -20.44 4.95
C VAL A 409 11.90 -20.19 5.99
N GLU A 410 10.89 -19.37 5.69
CA GLU A 410 9.76 -19.14 6.60
C GLU A 410 9.07 -20.46 6.99
N ARG A 411 8.78 -21.30 6.01
CA ARG A 411 8.17 -22.61 6.25
C ARG A 411 9.08 -23.51 7.10
N ALA A 412 10.39 -23.55 6.78
CA ALA A 412 11.35 -24.34 7.54
C ALA A 412 11.43 -23.90 9.00
N VAL A 413 11.43 -22.58 9.28
CA VAL A 413 11.43 -22.03 10.64
C VAL A 413 10.14 -22.39 11.38
N LEU A 414 8.97 -22.27 10.73
CA LEU A 414 7.68 -22.62 11.36
C LEU A 414 7.61 -24.09 11.78
N LEU A 415 8.13 -24.98 10.96
CA LEU A 415 8.09 -26.44 11.16
C LEU A 415 9.31 -26.98 11.93
N ALA A 416 10.30 -26.15 12.21
CA ALA A 416 11.52 -26.55 12.92
C ALA A 416 11.24 -27.13 14.30
N LYS A 417 11.89 -28.27 14.60
CA LYS A 417 11.81 -28.98 15.89
C LYS A 417 13.04 -28.76 16.77
N GLY A 418 14.11 -28.17 16.23
CA GLY A 418 15.39 -27.98 16.92
C GLY A 418 16.02 -26.63 16.63
N PRO A 419 17.21 -26.34 17.18
CA PRO A 419 17.90 -25.06 17.06
C PRO A 419 18.59 -24.86 15.71
N SER A 420 18.68 -25.88 14.86
CA SER A 420 19.35 -25.83 13.55
C SER A 420 18.46 -26.45 12.48
N LEU A 421 18.36 -25.75 11.33
CA LEU A 421 17.65 -26.29 10.16
C LEU A 421 18.56 -27.29 9.38
N CYS A 422 17.98 -28.40 9.02
CA CYS A 422 18.64 -29.43 8.19
C CYS A 422 18.02 -29.47 6.77
N ALA A 423 18.64 -30.24 5.87
CA ALA A 423 18.16 -30.35 4.51
C ALA A 423 16.69 -30.82 4.41
N GLN A 424 16.24 -31.68 5.33
CA GLN A 424 14.86 -32.22 5.34
C GLN A 424 13.80 -31.18 5.68
N ASP A 425 14.16 -30.08 6.40
CA ASP A 425 13.23 -29.02 6.76
C ASP A 425 12.84 -28.16 5.56
N PHE A 426 13.61 -28.21 4.46
CA PHE A 426 13.34 -27.51 3.23
C PHE A 426 12.55 -28.37 2.24
N VAL A 427 11.27 -28.16 2.14
CA VAL A 427 10.41 -28.77 1.11
C VAL A 427 10.57 -27.98 -0.19
N LEU A 428 11.61 -28.27 -0.94
CA LEU A 428 11.86 -27.68 -2.25
C LEU A 428 11.25 -28.59 -3.33
N LYS A 429 10.53 -27.99 -4.29
CA LYS A 429 10.12 -28.72 -5.49
C LYS A 429 11.40 -29.03 -6.26
N GLU A 430 11.64 -30.31 -6.52
CA GLU A 430 12.68 -30.66 -7.47
C GLU A 430 12.33 -30.03 -8.81
N SER A 431 12.99 -28.93 -9.13
CA SER A 431 13.01 -28.46 -10.50
C SER A 431 13.67 -29.56 -11.29
N LEU A 432 12.89 -30.29 -12.08
CA LEU A 432 13.47 -31.10 -13.15
C LEU A 432 14.36 -30.12 -13.90
N ARG A 433 15.66 -30.18 -13.65
CA ARG A 433 16.62 -29.49 -14.50
C ARG A 433 16.30 -29.97 -15.90
N HIS A 434 15.71 -29.16 -16.74
CA HIS A 434 16.07 -29.21 -18.13
C HIS A 434 17.54 -28.76 -18.17
N THR A 435 18.42 -29.67 -17.81
CA THR A 435 19.76 -29.64 -18.38
C THR A 435 19.49 -29.67 -19.88
N PRO A 436 19.84 -28.63 -20.62
CA PRO A 436 19.93 -28.79 -22.07
C PRO A 436 20.85 -30.03 -22.21
N PRO A 437 20.43 -31.05 -22.95
CA PRO A 437 21.27 -32.21 -23.12
C PRO A 437 22.62 -31.66 -23.57
N THR A 438 23.67 -31.94 -22.81
CA THR A 438 25.04 -31.69 -23.26
C THR A 438 25.05 -32.14 -24.72
N PRO A 439 25.41 -31.30 -25.69
CA PRO A 439 25.36 -31.68 -27.09
C PRO A 439 26.26 -32.89 -27.21
N THR A 440 25.66 -34.06 -27.19
CA THR A 440 26.36 -35.30 -27.50
C THR A 440 26.68 -35.16 -28.99
N LEU A 441 27.91 -34.85 -29.31
CA LEU A 441 28.42 -34.81 -30.68
C LEU A 441 28.43 -36.22 -31.31
N ASN A 442 27.76 -37.20 -30.73
CA ASN A 442 27.55 -38.53 -31.28
C ASN A 442 26.41 -38.46 -32.31
N LEU A 443 26.75 -38.42 -33.56
CA LEU A 443 25.84 -38.36 -34.70
C LEU A 443 24.75 -39.42 -34.69
N GLU A 444 25.07 -40.66 -34.26
CA GLU A 444 24.10 -41.73 -34.19
C GLU A 444 23.01 -41.48 -33.15
N ARG A 445 23.36 -40.88 -32.02
CA ARG A 445 22.42 -40.56 -30.95
C ARG A 445 21.53 -39.36 -31.32
N LEU A 446 22.09 -38.33 -31.95
CA LEU A 446 21.35 -37.20 -32.49
C LEU A 446 20.38 -37.60 -33.60
N GLU A 447 20.80 -38.55 -34.43
CA GLU A 447 19.95 -39.11 -35.47
C GLU A 447 18.78 -39.90 -34.88
N GLN A 448 19.00 -40.69 -33.84
CA GLN A 448 17.98 -41.48 -33.17
C GLN A 448 16.95 -40.59 -32.45
N GLU A 449 17.40 -39.58 -31.74
CA GLU A 449 16.53 -38.57 -31.10
C GLU A 449 15.71 -37.80 -32.12
N ALA A 450 16.28 -37.43 -33.27
CA ALA A 450 15.57 -36.77 -34.35
C ALA A 450 14.47 -37.64 -34.95
N ILE A 451 14.77 -38.95 -35.16
CA ILE A 451 13.82 -39.93 -35.69
C ILE A 451 12.66 -40.14 -34.71
N GLU A 452 12.92 -40.32 -33.41
CA GLU A 452 11.91 -40.48 -32.37
C GLU A 452 10.99 -39.25 -32.28
N ARG A 453 11.57 -38.07 -32.31
CA ARG A 453 10.82 -36.77 -32.26
C ARG A 453 9.93 -36.58 -33.51
N ALA A 454 10.46 -36.92 -34.71
CA ALA A 454 9.69 -36.84 -35.94
C ALA A 454 8.55 -37.86 -35.96
N MET A 455 8.74 -39.07 -35.44
CA MET A 455 7.69 -40.09 -35.31
C MET A 455 6.62 -39.68 -34.32
N GLN A 456 6.97 -39.04 -33.19
CA GLN A 456 5.98 -38.48 -32.23
C GLN A 456 5.13 -37.40 -32.87
N ILE A 457 5.75 -36.39 -33.55
CA ILE A 457 5.05 -35.31 -34.21
C ILE A 457 4.16 -35.83 -35.36
N ALA A 458 4.60 -36.86 -36.08
CA ALA A 458 3.85 -37.47 -37.16
C ALA A 458 2.76 -38.45 -36.69
N GLY A 459 2.60 -38.68 -35.34
CA GLY A 459 1.61 -39.62 -34.80
C GLY A 459 1.81 -41.04 -35.29
N GLY A 460 3.07 -41.49 -35.46
CA GLY A 460 3.42 -42.82 -35.97
C GLY A 460 3.40 -42.96 -37.50
N ASN A 461 3.06 -41.90 -38.24
CA ASN A 461 3.02 -41.95 -39.72
C ASN A 461 4.42 -41.79 -40.30
N VAL A 462 5.01 -42.89 -40.79
CA VAL A 462 6.38 -42.96 -41.30
C VAL A 462 6.59 -42.06 -42.51
N THR A 463 5.59 -41.86 -43.39
CA THR A 463 5.70 -41.00 -44.55
C THR A 463 5.86 -39.55 -44.16
N ARG A 464 5.03 -39.11 -43.23
CA ARG A 464 5.04 -37.72 -42.69
C ARG A 464 6.30 -37.47 -41.82
N ALA A 465 6.75 -38.49 -41.08
CA ALA A 465 8.02 -38.40 -40.35
C ALA A 465 9.23 -38.27 -41.26
N ALA A 466 9.25 -38.99 -42.37
CA ALA A 466 10.32 -38.90 -43.37
C ALA A 466 10.36 -37.50 -44.03
N GLU A 467 9.21 -36.93 -44.34
CA GLU A 467 9.10 -35.52 -44.85
C GLU A 467 9.64 -34.52 -43.84
N LEU A 468 9.30 -34.64 -42.53
CA LEU A 468 9.79 -33.77 -41.46
C LEU A 468 11.32 -33.88 -41.30
N LEU A 469 11.91 -35.05 -41.54
CA LEU A 469 13.33 -35.30 -41.46
C LEU A 469 14.11 -34.96 -42.75
N GLY A 470 13.42 -34.61 -43.86
CA GLY A 470 14.04 -34.34 -45.14
C GLY A 470 14.70 -35.57 -45.80
N ILE A 471 14.23 -36.78 -45.45
CA ILE A 471 14.78 -38.05 -45.99
C ILE A 471 13.68 -38.87 -46.66
N THR A 472 14.11 -39.82 -47.52
CA THR A 472 13.12 -40.70 -48.16
C THR A 472 12.51 -41.72 -47.18
N ARG A 473 11.26 -42.09 -47.41
CA ARG A 473 10.55 -43.11 -46.60
C ARG A 473 11.38 -44.42 -46.44
N PHE A 474 12.05 -44.86 -47.52
CA PHE A 474 12.92 -46.03 -47.49
C PHE A 474 14.16 -45.85 -46.61
N ALA A 475 14.73 -44.65 -46.60
CA ALA A 475 15.85 -44.33 -45.72
C ALA A 475 15.44 -44.36 -44.22
N LEU A 476 14.24 -43.86 -43.88
CA LEU A 476 13.71 -43.89 -42.55
C LEU A 476 13.41 -45.34 -42.12
N TYR A 477 12.79 -46.15 -42.94
CA TYR A 477 12.58 -47.57 -42.64
C TYR A 477 13.86 -48.32 -42.35
N ARG A 478 14.93 -48.07 -43.15
CA ARG A 478 16.23 -48.73 -42.97
C ARG A 478 16.88 -48.31 -41.63
N LYS A 479 16.63 -47.09 -41.16
CA LYS A 479 17.16 -46.59 -39.90
C LYS A 479 16.37 -47.11 -38.69
N LEU A 480 15.03 -47.23 -38.81
CA LEU A 480 14.16 -47.85 -37.79
C LEU A 480 14.42 -49.34 -37.59
N ASN A 481 14.86 -50.07 -38.64
CA ASN A 481 15.16 -51.49 -38.54
C ASN A 481 16.64 -51.78 -38.17
N LYS A 482 17.47 -50.74 -37.97
CA LYS A 482 18.90 -50.89 -37.60
C LYS A 482 19.10 -50.61 -36.08
N SER A 483 18.09 -50.15 -35.38
CA SER A 483 18.01 -50.06 -33.94
C SER A 483 17.21 -51.25 -33.42
#